data_3e0e23ee799c3a0a5bcac10c9a7766ab
#
_entry.id   3e0e23ee799c3a0a5bcac10c9a7766ab
#
_cell.length_a   1.000
_cell.length_b   1.000
_cell.length_c   1.000
_cell.angle_alpha   90.00
_cell.angle_beta   90.00
_cell.angle_gamma   90.00
#
_symmetry.space_group_name_H-M   'P 1'
#
loop_
_entity.id
_entity.type
_entity.pdbx_description
1 polymer ?
#
loop_
_entity_poly.entity_id
_entity_poly.type
_entity_poly.pdbx_seq_one_letter_code
_entity_poly.pdbx_strand_id
1 'polypeptide(L)'
;AGIFQFMNGGMQRLGSRAKVSSIEEIATVSAIFRPGPLSAGVDKMYIKAKFGDDDIEYDHPLIEQVLGKTYGLIVFQEDIMNLVNTLGDKITMSDANVLRKLLTKKGLSETKMRKKKDLYERFIRGCEKKGMSFKDAKVLWDKMEYFSGYGFSKNHAIPYSIISYQCAWMQTYYQDEWIASFLDHEPD
;
A
#
# COMPACT_ATOMS: atom_id res chain seq x y z
N ALA A 1 11.07 0.49 23.93
CA ALA A 1 9.96 -0.46 24.13
C ALA A 1 8.62 0.29 24.15
N GLY A 2 7.50 -0.39 23.93
CA GLY A 2 6.16 0.19 24.07
C GLY A 2 5.61 1.00 22.89
N ILE A 3 6.35 1.19 21.80
CA ILE A 3 5.83 1.89 20.63
C ILE A 3 4.85 0.98 19.89
N PHE A 4 3.58 1.42 19.85
CA PHE A 4 2.51 0.68 19.19
C PHE A 4 2.89 0.29 17.75
N GLN A 5 2.63 -0.95 17.36
CA GLN A 5 3.01 -1.59 16.07
C GLN A 5 4.53 -1.74 15.83
N PHE A 6 5.41 -1.11 16.60
CA PHE A 6 6.87 -1.13 16.43
C PHE A 6 7.60 -1.87 17.55
N MET A 7 6.92 -2.77 18.28
CA MET A 7 7.57 -3.58 19.33
C MET A 7 8.45 -4.70 18.75
N ASN A 8 8.13 -5.20 17.55
CA ASN A 8 8.91 -6.25 16.90
C ASN A 8 10.23 -5.70 16.32
N GLY A 9 11.37 -6.33 16.68
CA GLY A 9 12.69 -5.90 16.22
C GLY A 9 12.89 -5.90 14.71
N GLY A 10 12.17 -6.77 13.97
CA GLY A 10 12.16 -6.75 12.50
C GLY A 10 11.50 -5.49 11.95
N MET A 11 10.38 -5.09 12.54
CA MET A 11 9.65 -3.87 12.21
C MET A 11 10.51 -2.62 12.48
N GLN A 12 11.19 -2.58 13.63
CA GLN A 12 12.10 -1.49 13.99
C GLN A 12 13.25 -1.38 12.99
N ARG A 13 13.87 -2.50 12.62
CA ARG A 13 14.93 -2.52 11.61
C ARG A 13 14.43 -2.03 10.24
N LEU A 14 13.24 -2.43 9.81
CA LEU A 14 12.68 -1.96 8.56
C LEU A 14 12.37 -0.45 8.61
N GLY A 15 11.76 0.03 9.68
CA GLY A 15 11.49 1.46 9.89
C GLY A 15 12.76 2.32 9.89
N SER A 16 13.81 1.83 10.59
CA SER A 16 15.13 2.49 10.60
C SER A 16 15.79 2.51 9.22
N ARG A 17 15.78 1.40 8.49
CA ARG A 17 16.30 1.33 7.11
C ARG A 17 15.52 2.22 6.16
N ALA A 18 14.21 2.27 6.32
CA ALA A 18 13.33 3.12 5.52
C ALA A 18 13.47 4.62 5.85
N LYS A 19 14.14 4.97 6.98
CA LYS A 19 14.27 6.36 7.46
C LYS A 19 12.92 7.08 7.38
N VAL A 20 11.90 6.48 8.01
CA VAL A 20 10.54 7.04 7.94
C VAL A 20 10.49 8.47 8.44
N SER A 21 9.86 9.35 7.67
CA SER A 21 9.81 10.80 7.92
C SER A 21 8.39 11.39 7.86
N SER A 22 7.40 10.54 7.59
CA SER A 22 5.99 10.94 7.54
C SER A 22 5.06 9.85 8.06
N ILE A 23 3.83 10.24 8.41
CA ILE A 23 2.78 9.29 8.83
C ILE A 23 2.47 8.29 7.70
N GLU A 24 2.46 8.74 6.46
CA GLU A 24 2.25 7.87 5.30
C GLU A 24 3.35 6.82 5.15
N GLU A 25 4.59 7.18 5.44
CA GLU A 25 5.70 6.22 5.40
C GLU A 25 5.64 5.21 6.56
N ILE A 26 5.25 5.65 7.76
CA ILE A 26 4.97 4.74 8.88
C ILE A 26 3.87 3.75 8.48
N ALA A 27 2.79 4.24 7.87
CA ALA A 27 1.70 3.41 7.38
C ALA A 27 2.15 2.42 6.29
N THR A 28 3.00 2.88 5.37
CA THR A 28 3.56 2.04 4.30
C THR A 28 4.43 0.92 4.88
N VAL A 29 5.35 1.24 5.79
CA VAL A 29 6.22 0.26 6.45
C VAL A 29 5.37 -0.75 7.24
N SER A 30 4.33 -0.29 7.96
CA SER A 30 3.40 -1.16 8.68
C SER A 30 2.61 -2.10 7.74
N ALA A 31 2.23 -1.60 6.57
CA ALA A 31 1.53 -2.39 5.56
C ALA A 31 2.43 -3.45 4.90
N ILE A 32 3.72 -3.14 4.73
CA ILE A 32 4.72 -4.03 4.11
C ILE A 32 5.22 -5.09 5.11
N PHE A 33 5.37 -4.74 6.39
CA PHE A 33 5.88 -5.67 7.40
C PHE A 33 4.85 -6.71 7.81
N ARG A 34 4.50 -7.59 6.88
CA ARG A 34 3.58 -8.73 7.08
C ARG A 34 4.08 -9.93 6.28
N PRO A 35 3.78 -11.18 6.69
CA PRO A 35 4.32 -12.39 6.04
C PRO A 35 4.19 -12.39 4.52
N GLY A 36 3.03 -12.03 3.96
CA GLY A 36 2.79 -12.01 2.52
C GLY A 36 3.70 -11.04 1.76
N PRO A 37 3.64 -9.72 2.03
CA PRO A 37 4.51 -8.73 1.39
C PRO A 37 6.01 -9.00 1.60
N LEU A 38 6.42 -9.43 2.81
CA LEU A 38 7.83 -9.78 3.08
C LEU A 38 8.30 -10.98 2.24
N SER A 39 7.47 -12.03 2.12
CA SER A 39 7.78 -13.18 1.26
C SER A 39 7.87 -12.80 -0.22
N ALA A 40 7.13 -11.78 -0.65
CA ALA A 40 7.21 -11.22 -2.00
C ALA A 40 8.36 -10.20 -2.18
N GLY A 41 9.14 -9.92 -1.13
CA GLY A 41 10.29 -9.00 -1.19
C GLY A 41 9.92 -7.52 -1.31
N VAL A 42 8.68 -7.14 -0.97
CA VAL A 42 8.18 -5.76 -1.12
C VAL A 42 8.96 -4.77 -0.25
N ASP A 43 9.48 -5.22 0.92
CA ASP A 43 10.36 -4.43 1.78
C ASP A 43 11.65 -4.02 1.08
N LYS A 44 12.28 -4.95 0.35
CA LYS A 44 13.50 -4.68 -0.44
C LYS A 44 13.19 -3.76 -1.61
N MET A 45 12.07 -3.99 -2.30
CA MET A 45 11.61 -3.14 -3.40
C MET A 45 11.37 -1.71 -2.92
N TYR A 46 10.72 -1.53 -1.76
CA TYR A 46 10.47 -0.22 -1.16
C TYR A 46 11.74 0.53 -0.82
N ILE A 47 12.70 -0.15 -0.16
CA ILE A 47 13.99 0.46 0.18
C ILE A 47 14.77 0.84 -1.08
N LYS A 48 14.81 -0.04 -2.09
CA LYS A 48 15.47 0.26 -3.38
C LYS A 48 14.80 1.44 -4.09
N ALA A 49 13.47 1.48 -4.14
CA ALA A 49 12.73 2.56 -4.78
C ALA A 49 12.91 3.91 -4.05
N LYS A 50 13.01 3.89 -2.71
CA LYS A 50 13.18 5.12 -1.92
C LYS A 50 14.60 5.69 -1.96
N PHE A 51 15.63 4.85 -2.02
CA PHE A 51 17.05 5.24 -1.84
C PHE A 51 17.95 4.77 -2.98
N GLY A 52 17.41 4.18 -4.03
CA GLY A 52 18.19 3.78 -5.20
C GLY A 52 18.73 5.00 -5.94
N ASP A 53 19.85 4.79 -6.64
CA ASP A 53 20.53 5.84 -7.43
C ASP A 53 19.78 6.15 -8.74
N ASP A 54 18.86 5.28 -9.14
CA ASP A 54 18.07 5.42 -10.36
C ASP A 54 16.77 6.19 -10.06
N ASP A 55 16.42 7.15 -10.92
CA ASP A 55 15.11 7.79 -10.90
C ASP A 55 14.01 6.75 -11.10
N ILE A 56 12.89 6.91 -10.40
CA ILE A 56 11.74 6.03 -10.58
C ILE A 56 11.09 6.37 -11.91
N GLU A 57 11.20 5.47 -12.87
CA GLU A 57 10.46 5.59 -14.13
C GLU A 57 9.02 5.12 -13.94
N TYR A 58 8.08 6.01 -14.26
CA TYR A 58 6.66 5.69 -14.29
C TYR A 58 6.19 5.52 -15.73
N ASP A 59 5.58 4.38 -16.02
CA ASP A 59 5.03 4.08 -17.37
C ASP A 59 4.01 5.14 -17.86
N HIS A 60 3.47 5.95 -16.94
CA HIS A 60 2.53 7.03 -17.24
C HIS A 60 2.43 8.05 -16.08
N PRO A 61 2.29 9.38 -16.35
CA PRO A 61 2.20 10.40 -15.29
C PRO A 61 1.03 10.19 -14.31
N LEU A 62 -0.08 9.62 -14.74
CA LEU A 62 -1.21 9.31 -13.87
C LEU A 62 -0.89 8.16 -12.88
N ILE A 63 0.07 7.28 -13.20
CA ILE A 63 0.56 6.27 -12.25
C ILE A 63 1.38 6.96 -11.16
N GLU A 64 2.25 7.88 -11.52
CA GLU A 64 3.01 8.70 -10.57
C GLU A 64 2.07 9.48 -9.64
N GLN A 65 1.04 10.10 -10.19
CA GLN A 65 0.03 10.82 -9.38
C GLN A 65 -0.59 9.94 -8.30
N VAL A 66 -0.82 8.65 -8.58
CA VAL A 66 -1.44 7.71 -7.63
C VAL A 66 -0.42 7.07 -6.71
N LEU A 67 0.71 6.61 -7.24
CA LEU A 67 1.69 5.79 -6.52
C LEU A 67 2.96 6.54 -6.09
N GLY A 68 3.08 7.84 -6.36
CA GLY A 68 4.29 8.60 -6.04
C GLY A 68 4.65 8.55 -4.56
N LYS A 69 3.66 8.58 -3.66
CA LYS A 69 3.88 8.47 -2.20
C LYS A 69 4.39 7.09 -1.73
N THR A 70 4.26 6.08 -2.55
CA THR A 70 4.76 4.71 -2.30
C THR A 70 5.88 4.32 -3.25
N TYR A 71 6.49 5.32 -3.90
CA TYR A 71 7.61 5.12 -4.83
C TYR A 71 7.29 4.13 -5.95
N GLY A 72 6.08 4.23 -6.51
CA GLY A 72 5.61 3.37 -7.61
C GLY A 72 5.11 1.98 -7.18
N LEU A 73 5.10 1.67 -5.89
CA LEU A 73 4.65 0.37 -5.39
C LEU A 73 3.15 0.38 -5.04
N ILE A 74 2.47 -0.69 -5.41
CA ILE A 74 1.09 -0.97 -4.96
C ILE A 74 1.18 -1.60 -3.56
N VAL A 75 0.77 -0.86 -2.53
CA VAL A 75 0.84 -1.26 -1.12
C VAL A 75 -0.56 -1.35 -0.52
N PHE A 76 -1.41 -0.38 -0.82
CA PHE A 76 -2.74 -0.27 -0.25
C PHE A 76 -3.82 -0.75 -1.21
N GLN A 77 -4.94 -1.21 -0.65
CA GLN A 77 -6.13 -1.54 -1.43
C GLN A 77 -6.65 -0.31 -2.19
N GLU A 78 -6.50 0.85 -1.59
CA GLU A 78 -6.88 2.15 -2.13
C GLU A 78 -6.02 2.54 -3.35
N ASP A 79 -4.77 2.07 -3.42
CA ASP A 79 -3.91 2.30 -4.60
C ASP A 79 -4.51 1.64 -5.84
N ILE A 80 -4.98 0.39 -5.72
CA ILE A 80 -5.66 -0.32 -6.81
C ILE A 80 -6.94 0.41 -7.22
N MET A 81 -7.74 0.85 -6.23
CA MET A 81 -8.98 1.56 -6.50
C MET A 81 -8.73 2.89 -7.23
N ASN A 82 -7.72 3.64 -6.80
CA ASN A 82 -7.35 4.91 -7.39
C ASN A 82 -6.78 4.72 -8.81
N LEU A 83 -5.90 3.74 -9.04
CA LEU A 83 -5.38 3.42 -10.38
C LEU A 83 -6.52 3.11 -11.35
N VAL A 84 -7.44 2.25 -10.95
CA VAL A 84 -8.55 1.83 -11.80
C VAL A 84 -9.54 2.97 -12.06
N ASN A 85 -9.82 3.81 -11.08
CA ASN A 85 -10.68 4.98 -11.24
C ASN A 85 -10.00 6.05 -12.12
N THR A 86 -8.70 6.32 -11.89
CA THR A 86 -7.95 7.35 -12.60
C THR A 86 -7.69 6.98 -14.06
N LEU A 87 -7.33 5.74 -14.33
CA LEU A 87 -6.96 5.28 -15.67
C LEU A 87 -8.13 4.73 -16.49
N GLY A 88 -9.11 4.14 -15.84
CA GLY A 88 -10.23 3.46 -16.50
C GLY A 88 -11.21 4.40 -17.23
N ASP A 89 -11.92 3.84 -18.21
CA ASP A 89 -12.98 4.54 -18.95
C ASP A 89 -14.30 4.46 -18.17
N LYS A 90 -14.73 5.58 -17.59
CA LYS A 90 -15.98 5.70 -16.81
C LYS A 90 -16.08 4.70 -15.64
N ILE A 91 -14.96 4.32 -15.06
CA ILE A 91 -14.93 3.47 -13.86
C ILE A 91 -15.07 4.37 -12.63
N THR A 92 -16.16 4.22 -11.89
CA THR A 92 -16.41 4.95 -10.65
C THR A 92 -15.63 4.34 -9.48
N MET A 93 -15.48 5.07 -8.35
CA MET A 93 -14.90 4.52 -7.12
C MET A 93 -15.69 3.32 -6.58
N SER A 94 -17.01 3.30 -6.80
CA SER A 94 -17.86 2.14 -6.47
C SER A 94 -17.49 0.91 -7.32
N ASP A 95 -17.31 1.10 -8.64
CA ASP A 95 -16.83 0.03 -9.53
C ASP A 95 -15.43 -0.45 -9.13
N ALA A 96 -14.54 0.47 -8.79
CA ALA A 96 -13.17 0.18 -8.35
C ALA A 96 -13.16 -0.66 -7.05
N ASN A 97 -14.05 -0.32 -6.08
CA ASN A 97 -14.21 -1.12 -4.86
C ASN A 97 -14.79 -2.52 -5.15
N VAL A 98 -15.71 -2.64 -6.11
CA VAL A 98 -16.18 -3.95 -6.58
C VAL A 98 -15.03 -4.74 -7.20
N LEU A 99 -14.23 -4.14 -8.09
CA LEU A 99 -13.08 -4.79 -8.70
C LEU A 99 -12.08 -5.28 -7.66
N ARG A 100 -11.68 -4.44 -6.71
CA ARG A 100 -10.78 -4.81 -5.61
C ARG A 100 -11.24 -6.10 -4.91
N LYS A 101 -12.54 -6.21 -4.62
CA LYS A 101 -13.11 -7.41 -4.01
C LYS A 101 -13.11 -8.63 -4.94
N LEU A 102 -13.20 -8.42 -6.25
CA LEU A 102 -13.15 -9.50 -7.24
C LEU A 102 -11.73 -10.01 -7.47
N LEU A 103 -10.73 -9.14 -7.41
CA LEU A 103 -9.32 -9.53 -7.59
C LEU A 103 -8.82 -10.44 -6.45
N THR A 104 -9.32 -10.26 -5.23
CA THR A 104 -8.89 -11.05 -4.06
C THR A 104 -9.56 -12.43 -3.94
N LYS A 105 -10.66 -12.68 -4.68
CA LYS A 105 -11.46 -13.89 -4.52
C LYS A 105 -11.05 -14.98 -5.51
N LYS A 106 -10.83 -16.19 -5.00
CA LYS A 106 -10.74 -17.42 -5.80
C LYS A 106 -12.15 -17.99 -6.02
N GLY A 107 -12.38 -18.65 -7.16
CA GLY A 107 -13.65 -19.32 -7.44
C GLY A 107 -14.84 -18.37 -7.62
N LEU A 108 -14.70 -17.40 -8.52
CA LEU A 108 -15.77 -16.45 -8.84
C LEU A 108 -16.95 -17.16 -9.56
N SER A 109 -18.20 -16.81 -9.19
CA SER A 109 -19.37 -17.17 -9.97
C SER A 109 -19.32 -16.54 -11.37
N GLU A 110 -20.07 -17.12 -12.30
CA GLU A 110 -20.12 -16.64 -13.69
C GLU A 110 -20.46 -15.13 -13.79
N THR A 111 -21.45 -14.67 -13.03
CA THR A 111 -21.82 -13.25 -12.97
C THR A 111 -20.66 -12.36 -12.51
N LYS A 112 -19.90 -12.81 -11.51
CA LYS A 112 -18.73 -12.06 -11.00
C LYS A 112 -17.57 -12.07 -12.02
N MET A 113 -17.37 -13.17 -12.73
CA MET A 113 -16.39 -13.25 -13.82
C MET A 113 -16.74 -12.28 -14.96
N ARG A 114 -18.01 -12.21 -15.36
CA ARG A 114 -18.50 -11.25 -16.35
C ARG A 114 -18.25 -9.79 -15.90
N LYS A 115 -18.54 -9.47 -14.64
CA LYS A 115 -18.27 -8.13 -14.10
C LYS A 115 -16.79 -7.80 -14.04
N LYS A 116 -15.93 -8.76 -13.65
CA LYS A 116 -14.46 -8.58 -13.69
C LYS A 116 -13.97 -8.32 -15.10
N LYS A 117 -14.48 -9.06 -16.09
CA LYS A 117 -14.14 -8.89 -17.52
C LYS A 117 -14.57 -7.53 -18.03
N ASP A 118 -15.80 -7.08 -17.76
CA ASP A 118 -16.28 -5.73 -18.12
C ASP A 118 -15.35 -4.64 -17.57
N LEU A 119 -14.98 -4.73 -16.30
CA LEU A 119 -14.08 -3.76 -15.67
C LEU A 119 -12.66 -3.80 -16.25
N TYR A 120 -12.16 -4.98 -16.60
CA TYR A 120 -10.90 -5.13 -17.32
C TYR A 120 -10.93 -4.42 -18.67
N GLU A 121 -11.95 -4.68 -19.49
CA GLU A 121 -12.09 -4.08 -20.81
C GLU A 121 -12.20 -2.56 -20.73
N ARG A 122 -12.96 -2.05 -19.75
CA ARG A 122 -13.08 -0.61 -19.49
C ARG A 122 -11.77 -0.01 -19.00
N PHE A 123 -11.00 -0.73 -18.20
CA PHE A 123 -9.68 -0.28 -17.74
C PHE A 123 -8.71 -0.17 -18.89
N ILE A 124 -8.56 -1.22 -19.71
CA ILE A 124 -7.68 -1.21 -20.87
C ILE A 124 -8.04 -0.07 -21.83
N ARG A 125 -9.31 0.03 -22.21
CA ARG A 125 -9.81 1.10 -23.08
C ARG A 125 -9.52 2.50 -22.50
N GLY A 126 -9.64 2.68 -21.20
CA GLY A 126 -9.33 3.95 -20.54
C GLY A 126 -7.86 4.28 -20.55
N CYS A 127 -6.98 3.31 -20.35
CA CYS A 127 -5.53 3.45 -20.47
C CYS A 127 -5.13 3.87 -21.89
N GLU A 128 -5.65 3.19 -22.92
CA GLU A 128 -5.37 3.51 -24.33
C GLU A 128 -5.84 4.93 -24.70
N LYS A 129 -7.04 5.34 -24.25
CA LYS A 129 -7.53 6.72 -24.45
C LYS A 129 -6.63 7.79 -23.81
N LYS A 130 -5.86 7.42 -22.79
CA LYS A 130 -4.91 8.29 -22.07
C LYS A 130 -3.48 8.17 -22.59
N GLY A 131 -3.26 7.43 -23.68
CA GLY A 131 -1.96 7.32 -24.35
C GLY A 131 -1.07 6.18 -23.86
N MET A 132 -1.57 5.30 -22.98
CA MET A 132 -0.85 4.10 -22.56
C MET A 132 -1.02 2.99 -23.59
N SER A 133 0.05 2.25 -23.90
CA SER A 133 -0.06 1.10 -24.80
C SER A 133 -0.89 -0.04 -24.16
N PHE A 134 -1.51 -0.86 -25.00
CA PHE A 134 -2.19 -2.08 -24.53
C PHE A 134 -1.26 -2.97 -23.68
N LYS A 135 0.00 -3.09 -24.09
CA LYS A 135 1.01 -3.90 -23.38
C LYS A 135 1.23 -3.38 -21.95
N ASP A 136 1.44 -2.07 -21.82
CA ASP A 136 1.73 -1.46 -20.51
C ASP A 136 0.48 -1.47 -19.62
N ALA A 137 -0.70 -1.21 -20.18
CA ALA A 137 -1.97 -1.33 -19.47
C ALA A 137 -2.20 -2.75 -18.94
N LYS A 138 -1.87 -3.77 -19.76
CA LYS A 138 -1.97 -5.18 -19.33
C LYS A 138 -0.96 -5.52 -18.23
N VAL A 139 0.27 -5.06 -18.35
CA VAL A 139 1.30 -5.24 -17.30
C VAL A 139 0.85 -4.61 -15.99
N LEU A 140 0.29 -3.41 -16.04
CA LEU A 140 -0.24 -2.74 -14.85
C LEU A 140 -1.41 -3.50 -14.24
N TRP A 141 -2.33 -4.03 -15.07
CA TRP A 141 -3.41 -4.88 -14.58
C TRP A 141 -2.91 -6.13 -13.88
N ASP A 142 -1.96 -6.82 -14.48
CA ASP A 142 -1.37 -8.05 -13.92
C ASP A 142 -0.65 -7.74 -12.59
N LYS A 143 0.03 -6.59 -12.48
CA LYS A 143 0.60 -6.09 -11.22
C LYS A 143 -0.49 -5.87 -10.16
N MET A 144 -1.60 -5.20 -10.50
CA MET A 144 -2.72 -4.98 -9.58
C MET A 144 -3.34 -6.30 -9.11
N GLU A 145 -3.51 -7.25 -10.01
CA GLU A 145 -4.06 -8.58 -9.70
C GLU A 145 -3.12 -9.36 -8.73
N TYR A 146 -1.81 -9.33 -8.99
CA TYR A 146 -0.81 -9.95 -8.13
C TYR A 146 -0.81 -9.35 -6.73
N PHE A 147 -0.77 -8.02 -6.62
CA PHE A 147 -0.70 -7.33 -5.33
C PHE A 147 -2.05 -7.23 -4.60
N SER A 148 -3.16 -7.51 -5.26
CA SER A 148 -4.50 -7.44 -4.65
C SER A 148 -4.63 -8.33 -3.41
N GLY A 149 -3.98 -9.50 -3.41
CA GLY A 149 -3.95 -10.43 -2.28
C GLY A 149 -3.18 -9.93 -1.05
N TYR A 150 -2.30 -8.94 -1.24
CA TYR A 150 -1.45 -8.37 -0.19
C TYR A 150 -1.88 -6.96 0.23
N GLY A 151 -2.78 -6.32 -0.50
CA GLY A 151 -3.21 -4.96 -0.25
C GLY A 151 -3.73 -4.74 1.18
N PHE A 152 -3.20 -3.71 1.86
CA PHE A 152 -3.65 -3.32 3.19
C PHE A 152 -4.61 -2.14 3.11
N SER A 153 -5.52 -2.00 4.06
CA SER A 153 -6.40 -0.83 4.08
C SER A 153 -5.65 0.39 4.58
N LYS A 154 -5.58 1.43 3.76
CA LYS A 154 -4.95 2.69 4.11
C LYS A 154 -5.72 3.41 5.21
N ASN A 155 -7.05 3.30 5.19
CA ASN A 155 -7.92 3.87 6.22
C ASN A 155 -7.70 3.25 7.59
N HIS A 156 -7.17 2.02 7.66
CA HIS A 156 -6.74 1.40 8.91
C HIS A 156 -5.29 1.77 9.23
N ALA A 157 -4.39 1.76 8.26
CA ALA A 157 -2.97 2.02 8.46
C ALA A 157 -2.68 3.42 9.01
N ILE A 158 -3.32 4.46 8.48
CA ILE A 158 -3.05 5.85 8.85
C ILE A 158 -3.36 6.15 10.32
N PRO A 159 -4.56 5.85 10.86
CA PRO A 159 -4.84 6.09 12.29
C PRO A 159 -3.87 5.35 13.22
N TYR A 160 -3.53 4.12 12.89
CA TYR A 160 -2.56 3.33 13.68
C TYR A 160 -1.16 3.93 13.62
N SER A 161 -0.77 4.49 12.48
CA SER A 161 0.52 5.16 12.35
C SER A 161 0.60 6.47 13.14
N ILE A 162 -0.52 7.17 13.28
CA ILE A 162 -0.60 8.35 14.15
C ILE A 162 -0.35 7.95 15.61
N ILE A 163 -0.97 6.86 16.07
CA ILE A 163 -0.74 6.33 17.42
C ILE A 163 0.73 5.93 17.59
N SER A 164 1.31 5.22 16.62
CA SER A 164 2.74 4.85 16.65
C SER A 164 3.65 6.07 16.76
N TYR A 165 3.36 7.12 16.00
CA TYR A 165 4.09 8.38 16.06
C TYR A 165 3.94 9.05 17.43
N GLN A 166 2.72 9.13 17.98
CA GLN A 166 2.47 9.70 19.29
C GLN A 166 3.24 8.94 20.39
N CYS A 167 3.24 7.61 20.36
CA CYS A 167 4.03 6.77 21.27
C CYS A 167 5.53 7.08 21.16
N ALA A 168 6.05 7.17 19.95
CA ALA A 168 7.47 7.48 19.70
C ALA A 168 7.82 8.90 20.18
N TRP A 169 6.93 9.86 19.97
CA TRP A 169 7.08 11.23 20.41
C TRP A 169 7.12 11.33 21.96
N MET A 170 6.16 10.68 22.63
CA MET A 170 6.14 10.62 24.09
C MET A 170 7.40 9.96 24.66
N GLN A 171 7.81 8.83 24.08
CA GLN A 171 9.05 8.15 24.49
C GLN A 171 10.30 9.03 24.31
N THR A 172 10.32 9.91 23.30
CA THR A 172 11.47 10.75 23.01
C THR A 172 11.56 11.96 23.94
N TYR A 173 10.44 12.60 24.24
CA TYR A 173 10.40 13.88 24.97
C TYR A 173 9.99 13.75 26.43
N TYR A 174 9.35 12.64 26.83
CA TYR A 174 8.85 12.35 28.17
C TYR A 174 9.17 10.90 28.54
N GLN A 175 10.47 10.58 28.51
CA GLN A 175 10.94 9.20 28.62
C GLN A 175 10.59 8.56 29.98
N ASP A 176 10.77 9.27 31.07
CA ASP A 176 10.54 8.74 32.41
C ASP A 176 9.05 8.46 32.66
N GLU A 177 8.19 9.40 32.28
CA GLU A 177 6.73 9.25 32.37
C GLU A 177 6.23 8.14 31.42
N TRP A 178 6.84 8.04 30.23
CA TRP A 178 6.51 6.96 29.29
C TRP A 178 6.85 5.60 29.86
N ILE A 179 8.05 5.43 30.44
CA ILE A 179 8.49 4.16 31.03
C ILE A 179 7.62 3.80 32.23
N ALA A 180 7.38 4.74 33.15
CA ALA A 180 6.53 4.52 34.30
C ALA A 180 5.12 4.07 33.88
N SER A 181 4.48 4.81 32.98
CA SER A 181 3.15 4.44 32.46
C SER A 181 3.14 3.10 31.73
N PHE A 182 4.18 2.80 30.95
CA PHE A 182 4.30 1.52 30.25
C PHE A 182 4.38 0.34 31.24
N LEU A 183 5.20 0.46 32.31
CA LEU A 183 5.35 -0.58 33.32
C LEU A 183 4.09 -0.76 34.15
N ASP A 184 3.39 0.33 34.48
CA ASP A 184 2.13 0.29 35.23
C ASP A 184 0.97 -0.42 34.48
N HIS A 185 1.05 -0.46 33.14
CA HIS A 185 0.00 -1.02 32.29
C HIS A 185 0.42 -2.29 31.55
N GLU A 186 1.66 -2.75 31.71
CA GLU A 186 2.10 -4.02 31.13
C GLU A 186 1.38 -5.17 31.86
N PRO A 187 0.67 -6.04 31.16
CA PRO A 187 0.04 -7.20 31.79
C PRO A 187 1.11 -8.17 32.34
N ASP A 188 0.85 -8.73 33.49
CA ASP A 188 1.67 -9.76 34.16
C ASP A 188 1.88 -11.01 33.30
#